data_d9932edf850c258718ba3536f03da2ed
#
_entry.id   d9932edf850c258718ba3536f03da2ed
#
_cell.length_a   1.000
_cell.length_b   1.000
_cell.length_c   1.000
_cell.angle_alpha   90.00
_cell.angle_beta   90.00
_cell.angle_gamma   90.00
#
_symmetry.space_group_name_H-M   'P 1'
#
loop_
_entity.id
_entity.type
_entity.pdbx_description
1 polymer ?
#
loop_
_entity_poly.entity_id
_entity_poly.type
_entity_poly.pdbx_seq_one_letter_code
_entity_poly.pdbx_strand_id
1 'polypeptide(L)'
;MEVIEIKGIPLASRQPVVLAIGKFDGLHLGHQAILRAALGGVRQSEVKNSSGESVQLSVMTFWPHPLWALLHKPGYERMLTPPLEQTRVLHEMGVQRLFRVHFTPEYANITAEDFVFTHLPRMGVMQVVVGVDFSFGRGGKAGPEDLRGLCEKIGIPVQIVPPVAMAGEKVSSSHIRNLLAEGQVKEAAVLLGRPYTIVGQVISGRSLGRQMGFPTANLADSGSYVLPVAGVYGVEVQVDGGKERWLGAFNLGSRPTVHGHGLQAEVHLLNFAGDLYGHDLRVSFLTRIRDEQKFSGVVELKRQIERDVEEVRRLDRSKNG
;
A
#
# COMPACT_ATOMS: atom_id res chain seq x y z
N MET A 1 7.78 15.14 -1.97
CA MET A 1 8.69 13.98 -2.13
C MET A 1 9.09 13.87 -3.60
N GLU A 2 10.39 13.74 -3.86
CA GLU A 2 10.94 13.49 -5.20
C GLU A 2 10.84 12.00 -5.53
N VAL A 3 10.40 11.65 -6.76
CA VAL A 3 10.36 10.26 -7.24
C VAL A 3 11.35 10.12 -8.38
N ILE A 4 12.30 9.20 -8.24
CA ILE A 4 13.36 8.93 -9.22
C ILE A 4 13.17 7.51 -9.75
N GLU A 5 12.86 7.39 -11.04
CA GLU A 5 12.70 6.11 -11.72
C GLU A 5 14.08 5.54 -12.11
N ILE A 6 14.36 4.31 -11.67
CA ILE A 6 15.61 3.60 -11.96
C ILE A 6 15.31 2.48 -12.96
N LYS A 7 15.85 2.59 -14.18
CA LYS A 7 15.70 1.58 -15.25
C LYS A 7 17.01 0.79 -15.50
N GLY A 8 18.04 1.02 -14.72
CA GLY A 8 19.35 0.39 -14.85
C GLY A 8 20.30 0.97 -13.81
N ILE A 9 21.51 1.37 -14.23
CA ILE A 9 22.46 2.05 -13.34
C ILE A 9 21.89 3.43 -12.95
N PRO A 10 21.78 3.78 -11.65
CA PRO A 10 21.27 5.07 -11.22
C PRO A 10 22.11 6.25 -11.73
N LEU A 11 21.47 7.37 -11.99
CA LEU A 11 22.18 8.63 -12.22
C LEU A 11 22.92 9.05 -10.95
N ALA A 12 24.09 9.67 -11.12
CA ALA A 12 24.88 10.15 -9.98
C ALA A 12 24.16 11.31 -9.28
N SER A 13 24.00 11.19 -7.97
CA SER A 13 23.44 12.21 -7.07
C SER A 13 24.49 12.58 -6.02
N ARG A 14 24.61 13.88 -5.71
CA ARG A 14 25.43 14.36 -4.60
C ARG A 14 24.65 14.49 -3.31
N GLN A 15 23.31 14.43 -3.37
CA GLN A 15 22.45 14.54 -2.20
C GLN A 15 22.67 13.36 -1.26
N PRO A 16 23.14 13.59 -0.02
CA PRO A 16 23.36 12.53 0.94
C PRO A 16 22.01 11.94 1.42
N VAL A 17 21.94 10.62 1.47
CA VAL A 17 20.70 9.93 1.85
C VAL A 17 20.95 8.79 2.83
N VAL A 18 20.02 8.59 3.77
CA VAL A 18 19.84 7.31 4.47
C VAL A 18 18.77 6.52 3.71
N LEU A 19 19.14 5.35 3.22
CA LEU A 19 18.35 4.56 2.29
C LEU A 19 17.70 3.35 2.97
N ALA A 20 16.38 3.35 3.08
CA ALA A 20 15.60 2.17 3.42
C ALA A 20 15.29 1.37 2.16
N ILE A 21 15.61 0.07 2.13
CA ILE A 21 15.38 -0.77 0.95
C ILE A 21 14.35 -1.85 1.27
N GLY A 22 13.33 -2.01 0.42
CA GLY A 22 12.31 -3.02 0.54
C GLY A 22 11.22 -2.90 -0.51
N LYS A 23 10.31 -3.87 -0.55
CA LYS A 23 9.16 -3.83 -1.46
C LYS A 23 8.12 -2.79 -1.02
N PHE A 24 8.01 -2.55 0.28
CA PHE A 24 7.09 -1.60 0.92
C PHE A 24 5.63 -1.76 0.46
N ASP A 25 5.24 -2.98 0.07
CA ASP A 25 3.85 -3.29 -0.27
C ASP A 25 2.99 -3.41 0.99
N GLY A 26 1.99 -2.57 1.12
CA GLY A 26 1.16 -2.42 2.30
C GLY A 26 1.68 -1.39 3.32
N LEU A 27 2.97 -1.07 3.37
CA LEU A 27 3.56 -0.15 4.36
C LEU A 27 3.12 -0.48 5.80
N HIS A 28 3.11 -1.79 6.10
CA HIS A 28 2.71 -2.37 7.38
C HIS A 28 3.71 -2.04 8.51
N LEU A 29 3.37 -2.38 9.75
CA LEU A 29 4.17 -2.05 10.93
C LEU A 29 5.64 -2.49 10.83
N GLY A 30 5.92 -3.62 10.17
CA GLY A 30 7.29 -4.05 9.88
C GLY A 30 8.04 -3.08 8.95
N HIS A 31 7.41 -2.61 7.88
CA HIS A 31 7.97 -1.58 7.01
C HIS A 31 8.14 -0.23 7.74
N GLN A 32 7.18 0.12 8.58
CA GLN A 32 7.27 1.35 9.41
C GLN A 32 8.42 1.28 10.42
N ALA A 33 8.76 0.10 10.94
CA ALA A 33 9.93 -0.08 11.79
C ALA A 33 11.25 0.21 11.03
N ILE A 34 11.35 -0.26 9.78
CA ILE A 34 12.51 0.05 8.91
C ILE A 34 12.60 1.55 8.66
N LEU A 35 11.48 2.23 8.35
CA LEU A 35 11.46 3.68 8.11
C LEU A 35 11.81 4.47 9.37
N ARG A 36 11.33 4.06 10.55
CA ARG A 36 11.72 4.68 11.83
C ARG A 36 13.22 4.54 12.13
N ALA A 37 13.79 3.37 11.85
CA ALA A 37 15.23 3.14 12.00
C ALA A 37 16.02 4.03 11.04
N ALA A 38 15.58 4.14 9.77
CA ALA A 38 16.22 5.02 8.79
C ALA A 38 16.11 6.51 9.18
N LEU A 39 14.98 6.95 9.74
CA LEU A 39 14.84 8.31 10.25
C LEU A 39 15.79 8.59 11.44
N GLY A 40 16.02 7.60 12.32
CA GLY A 40 17.05 7.64 13.35
C GLY A 40 18.45 7.82 12.76
N GLY A 41 18.75 7.11 11.68
CA GLY A 41 20.00 7.23 10.92
C GLY A 41 20.20 8.63 10.31
N VAL A 42 19.14 9.25 9.77
CA VAL A 42 19.18 10.65 9.26
C VAL A 42 19.65 11.59 10.36
N ARG A 43 19.02 11.57 11.53
CA ARG A 43 19.37 12.44 12.67
C ARG A 43 20.81 12.24 13.13
N GLN A 44 21.31 11.00 13.15
CA GLN A 44 22.70 10.72 13.53
C GLN A 44 23.69 11.20 12.46
N SER A 45 23.34 11.09 11.19
CA SER A 45 24.18 11.50 10.06
C SER A 45 24.26 13.02 9.94
N GLU A 46 23.19 13.76 10.23
CA GLU A 46 23.20 15.24 10.27
C GLU A 46 24.18 15.79 11.30
N VAL A 47 24.27 15.14 12.48
CA VAL A 47 25.26 15.52 13.52
C VAL A 47 26.71 15.33 13.05
N LYS A 48 26.97 14.37 12.17
CA LYS A 48 28.32 14.03 11.67
C LYS A 48 28.67 14.68 10.35
N ASN A 49 27.69 15.25 9.65
CA ASN A 49 27.88 15.82 8.32
C ASN A 49 28.48 17.22 8.41
N SER A 50 29.80 17.34 8.16
CA SER A 50 30.53 18.60 8.13
C SER A 50 30.33 19.42 6.84
N SER A 51 29.67 18.86 5.80
CA SER A 51 29.44 19.56 4.52
C SER A 51 28.29 20.57 4.56
N GLY A 52 27.46 20.56 5.61
CA GLY A 52 26.30 21.45 5.75
C GLY A 52 25.09 21.07 4.89
N GLU A 53 25.17 20.00 4.11
CA GLU A 53 24.01 19.50 3.33
C GLU A 53 23.10 18.66 4.22
N SER A 54 21.77 18.87 4.12
CA SER A 54 20.79 18.07 4.87
C SER A 54 20.74 16.63 4.34
N VAL A 55 20.78 15.66 5.24
CA VAL A 55 20.65 14.24 4.90
C VAL A 55 19.18 13.89 4.73
N GLN A 56 18.80 13.26 3.61
CA GLN A 56 17.42 12.94 3.30
C GLN A 56 17.06 11.50 3.67
N LEU A 57 15.87 11.31 4.26
CA LEU A 57 15.24 9.98 4.36
C LEU A 57 14.79 9.55 2.97
N SER A 58 15.33 8.44 2.49
CA SER A 58 15.03 7.91 1.17
C SER A 58 14.60 6.44 1.23
N VAL A 59 13.77 6.07 0.28
CA VAL A 59 13.28 4.69 0.12
C VAL A 59 13.66 4.18 -1.27
N MET A 60 14.08 2.92 -1.35
CA MET A 60 14.20 2.19 -2.61
C MET A 60 13.18 1.08 -2.65
N THR A 61 12.34 1.08 -3.67
CA THR A 61 11.30 0.06 -3.90
C THR A 61 11.30 -0.43 -5.34
N PHE A 62 10.50 -1.45 -5.63
CA PHE A 62 10.54 -2.18 -6.89
C PHE A 62 9.14 -2.22 -7.51
N TRP A 63 9.05 -1.88 -8.80
CA TRP A 63 7.83 -1.96 -9.60
C TRP A 63 8.12 -2.48 -11.01
N PRO A 64 7.37 -3.48 -11.53
CA PRO A 64 6.37 -4.31 -10.85
C PRO A 64 6.93 -5.12 -9.65
N HIS A 65 6.04 -5.74 -8.88
CA HIS A 65 6.47 -6.59 -7.76
C HIS A 65 7.39 -7.72 -8.28
N PRO A 66 8.57 -7.98 -7.66
CA PRO A 66 9.54 -8.94 -8.18
C PRO A 66 8.98 -10.35 -8.47
N LEU A 67 8.07 -10.85 -7.62
CA LEU A 67 7.44 -12.16 -7.84
C LEU A 67 6.50 -12.16 -9.05
N TRP A 68 5.90 -11.02 -9.39
CA TRP A 68 5.12 -10.90 -10.61
C TRP A 68 6.02 -10.72 -11.82
N ALA A 69 6.99 -9.81 -11.75
CA ALA A 69 7.89 -9.50 -12.87
C ALA A 69 8.70 -10.70 -13.36
N LEU A 70 9.11 -11.60 -12.45
CA LEU A 70 9.97 -12.74 -12.80
C LEU A 70 9.22 -14.06 -12.94
N LEU A 71 8.22 -14.30 -12.10
CA LEU A 71 7.58 -15.61 -11.97
C LEU A 71 6.09 -15.60 -12.36
N HIS A 72 5.53 -14.45 -12.68
CA HIS A 72 4.09 -14.25 -12.89
C HIS A 72 3.25 -14.93 -11.79
N LYS A 73 3.78 -14.87 -10.54
CA LYS A 73 3.14 -15.52 -9.39
C LYS A 73 1.75 -14.94 -9.16
N PRO A 74 0.67 -15.74 -9.24
CA PRO A 74 -0.69 -15.28 -9.05
C PRO A 74 -0.87 -14.53 -7.73
N GLY A 75 -1.66 -13.44 -7.75
CA GLY A 75 -1.91 -12.59 -6.60
C GLY A 75 -0.87 -11.48 -6.37
N TYR A 76 0.23 -11.44 -7.14
CA TYR A 76 1.25 -10.38 -7.08
C TYR A 76 1.20 -9.40 -8.25
N GLU A 77 0.27 -9.57 -9.18
CA GLU A 77 -0.13 -8.58 -10.20
C GLU A 77 -0.78 -7.36 -9.56
N ARG A 78 -1.43 -7.56 -8.40
CA ARG A 78 -2.07 -6.52 -7.58
C ARG A 78 -1.25 -6.24 -6.33
N MET A 79 -1.27 -4.99 -5.88
CA MET A 79 -0.56 -4.55 -4.68
C MET A 79 -1.52 -4.18 -3.56
N LEU A 80 -1.07 -4.33 -2.31
CA LEU A 80 -1.74 -3.75 -1.14
C LEU A 80 -1.73 -2.22 -1.21
N THR A 81 -0.64 -1.67 -1.74
CA THR A 81 -0.46 -0.22 -1.88
C THR A 81 0.18 0.05 -3.25
N PRO A 82 -0.61 0.30 -4.30
CA PRO A 82 -0.11 0.61 -5.65
C PRO A 82 0.76 1.87 -5.69
N PRO A 83 1.54 2.09 -6.77
CA PRO A 83 2.60 3.10 -6.81
C PRO A 83 2.20 4.52 -6.43
N LEU A 84 1.03 5.00 -6.85
CA LEU A 84 0.56 6.36 -6.49
C LEU A 84 0.25 6.46 -5.00
N GLU A 85 -0.47 5.48 -4.46
CA GLU A 85 -0.81 5.43 -3.05
C GLU A 85 0.44 5.19 -2.18
N GLN A 86 1.37 4.34 -2.63
CA GLN A 86 2.65 4.12 -1.96
C GLN A 86 3.43 5.43 -1.85
N THR A 87 3.49 6.20 -2.94
CA THR A 87 4.14 7.51 -2.98
C THR A 87 3.54 8.46 -1.95
N ARG A 88 2.20 8.52 -1.87
CA ARG A 88 1.49 9.36 -0.92
C ARG A 88 1.77 8.95 0.54
N VAL A 89 1.63 7.67 0.85
CA VAL A 89 1.81 7.16 2.22
C VAL A 89 3.27 7.32 2.68
N LEU A 90 4.24 7.05 1.81
CA LEU A 90 5.67 7.29 2.11
C LEU A 90 5.96 8.76 2.38
N HIS A 91 5.35 9.67 1.61
CA HIS A 91 5.47 11.11 1.86
C HIS A 91 4.93 11.51 3.22
N GLU A 92 3.75 11.01 3.61
CA GLU A 92 3.17 11.25 4.93
C GLU A 92 4.02 10.68 6.08
N MET A 93 4.80 9.62 5.80
CA MET A 93 5.78 9.06 6.75
C MET A 93 7.12 9.80 6.77
N GLY A 94 7.24 10.94 6.07
CA GLY A 94 8.41 11.81 6.09
C GLY A 94 9.51 11.42 5.09
N VAL A 95 9.25 10.50 4.17
CA VAL A 95 10.19 10.18 3.08
C VAL A 95 10.30 11.36 2.14
N GLN A 96 11.53 11.78 1.85
CA GLN A 96 11.83 12.95 1.02
C GLN A 96 12.15 12.55 -0.43
N ARG A 97 12.69 11.31 -0.62
CA ARG A 97 13.07 10.80 -1.94
C ARG A 97 12.71 9.33 -2.07
N LEU A 98 12.09 8.98 -3.19
CA LEU A 98 11.70 7.61 -3.55
C LEU A 98 12.45 7.18 -4.82
N PHE A 99 13.34 6.21 -4.68
CA PHE A 99 13.95 5.51 -5.80
C PHE A 99 13.04 4.32 -6.18
N ARG A 100 12.34 4.44 -7.29
CA ARG A 100 11.50 3.37 -7.81
C ARG A 100 12.25 2.62 -8.90
N VAL A 101 12.63 1.40 -8.61
CA VAL A 101 13.28 0.52 -9.56
C VAL A 101 12.25 -0.09 -10.49
N HIS A 102 12.42 0.11 -11.78
CA HIS A 102 11.71 -0.64 -12.80
C HIS A 102 12.29 -2.06 -12.84
N PHE A 103 11.61 -2.98 -12.14
CA PHE A 103 12.13 -4.31 -11.90
C PHE A 103 11.88 -5.21 -13.11
N THR A 104 12.95 -5.52 -13.83
CA THR A 104 12.97 -6.36 -15.03
C THR A 104 13.89 -7.55 -14.82
N PRO A 105 13.84 -8.58 -15.69
CA PRO A 105 14.81 -9.69 -15.65
C PRO A 105 16.27 -9.21 -15.73
N GLU A 106 16.54 -8.12 -16.46
CA GLU A 106 17.89 -7.53 -16.57
C GLU A 106 18.32 -6.96 -15.22
N TYR A 107 17.45 -6.19 -14.54
CA TYR A 107 17.74 -5.65 -13.23
C TYR A 107 17.92 -6.76 -12.17
N ALA A 108 17.15 -7.84 -12.26
CA ALA A 108 17.27 -9.00 -11.37
C ALA A 108 18.59 -9.78 -11.53
N ASN A 109 19.32 -9.56 -12.63
CA ASN A 109 20.62 -10.17 -12.90
C ASN A 109 21.81 -9.33 -12.39
N ILE A 110 21.59 -8.17 -11.78
CA ILE A 110 22.65 -7.35 -11.18
C ILE A 110 23.29 -8.15 -10.05
N THR A 111 24.62 -8.17 -9.98
CA THR A 111 25.35 -8.85 -8.90
C THR A 111 25.23 -8.10 -7.59
N ALA A 112 25.49 -8.75 -6.47
CA ALA A 112 25.52 -8.09 -5.16
C ALA A 112 26.62 -7.02 -5.11
N GLU A 113 27.77 -7.30 -5.73
CA GLU A 113 28.88 -6.38 -5.85
C GLU A 113 28.52 -5.14 -6.68
N ASP A 114 27.93 -5.32 -7.86
CA ASP A 114 27.50 -4.19 -8.72
C ASP A 114 26.48 -3.30 -8.00
N PHE A 115 25.53 -3.93 -7.29
CA PHE A 115 24.57 -3.19 -6.50
C PHE A 115 25.25 -2.33 -5.43
N VAL A 116 26.19 -2.91 -4.67
CA VAL A 116 26.86 -2.19 -3.58
C VAL A 116 27.90 -1.20 -4.09
N PHE A 117 28.77 -1.59 -5.03
CA PHE A 117 29.91 -0.76 -5.44
C PHE A 117 29.56 0.25 -6.53
N THR A 118 28.46 0.04 -7.26
CA THR A 118 28.07 0.95 -8.35
C THR A 118 26.77 1.70 -8.02
N HIS A 119 25.70 1.01 -7.59
CA HIS A 119 24.40 1.67 -7.42
C HIS A 119 24.36 2.55 -6.17
N LEU A 120 24.76 2.03 -5.00
CA LEU A 120 24.65 2.77 -3.74
C LEU A 120 25.46 4.08 -3.75
N PRO A 121 26.74 4.11 -4.17
CA PRO A 121 27.50 5.36 -4.21
C PRO A 121 26.89 6.40 -5.17
N ARG A 122 26.38 5.95 -6.33
CA ARG A 122 25.77 6.88 -7.29
C ARG A 122 24.48 7.51 -6.76
N MET A 123 23.78 6.87 -5.86
CA MET A 123 22.57 7.43 -5.20
C MET A 123 22.90 8.33 -4.00
N GLY A 124 24.16 8.56 -3.66
CA GLY A 124 24.55 9.36 -2.52
C GLY A 124 24.28 8.70 -1.17
N VAL A 125 24.29 7.36 -1.12
CA VAL A 125 23.94 6.61 0.09
C VAL A 125 25.02 6.72 1.15
N MET A 126 24.65 7.21 2.33
CA MET A 126 25.52 7.28 3.53
C MET A 126 25.26 6.15 4.52
N GLN A 127 24.07 5.59 4.52
CA GLN A 127 23.67 4.46 5.36
C GLN A 127 22.56 3.67 4.67
N VAL A 128 22.57 2.36 4.83
CA VAL A 128 21.50 1.46 4.37
C VAL A 128 20.74 0.89 5.56
N VAL A 129 19.40 0.79 5.43
CA VAL A 129 18.53 0.15 6.43
C VAL A 129 17.66 -0.88 5.74
N VAL A 130 17.72 -2.14 6.20
CA VAL A 130 16.97 -3.27 5.64
C VAL A 130 16.35 -4.12 6.74
N GLY A 131 15.34 -4.93 6.39
CA GLY A 131 14.83 -5.98 7.27
C GLY A 131 15.71 -7.23 7.23
N VAL A 132 15.59 -8.10 8.23
CA VAL A 132 16.32 -9.40 8.30
C VAL A 132 16.01 -10.36 7.15
N ASP A 133 14.88 -10.18 6.48
CA ASP A 133 14.43 -10.99 5.34
C ASP A 133 14.74 -10.34 3.98
N PHE A 134 15.57 -9.30 3.98
CA PHE A 134 16.02 -8.66 2.75
C PHE A 134 16.87 -9.63 1.92
N SER A 135 16.65 -9.63 0.61
CA SER A 135 17.46 -10.37 -0.33
C SER A 135 17.72 -9.54 -1.58
N PHE A 136 18.91 -9.66 -2.16
CA PHE A 136 19.35 -8.88 -3.31
C PHE A 136 20.37 -9.62 -4.17
N GLY A 137 20.88 -8.97 -5.20
CA GLY A 137 21.79 -9.56 -6.15
C GLY A 137 21.13 -10.61 -7.03
N ARG A 138 21.91 -11.20 -7.93
CA ARG A 138 21.43 -12.17 -8.91
C ARG A 138 20.69 -13.34 -8.25
N GLY A 139 19.40 -13.48 -8.60
CA GLY A 139 18.54 -14.53 -8.06
C GLY A 139 18.20 -14.36 -6.56
N GLY A 140 18.43 -13.19 -5.97
CA GLY A 140 18.16 -12.93 -4.56
C GLY A 140 19.00 -13.76 -3.59
N LYS A 141 20.22 -14.14 -3.98
CA LYS A 141 21.08 -15.07 -3.21
C LYS A 141 21.80 -14.39 -2.05
N ALA A 142 22.06 -13.08 -2.13
CA ALA A 142 22.71 -12.32 -1.08
C ALA A 142 21.69 -11.86 -0.03
N GLY A 143 22.04 -11.97 1.25
CA GLY A 143 21.24 -11.57 2.39
C GLY A 143 21.72 -10.29 3.05
N PRO A 144 21.13 -9.91 4.21
CA PRO A 144 21.48 -8.67 4.91
C PRO A 144 22.92 -8.65 5.43
N GLU A 145 23.47 -9.82 5.82
CA GLU A 145 24.86 -9.89 6.29
C GLU A 145 25.85 -9.77 5.14
N ASP A 146 25.53 -10.31 3.95
CA ASP A 146 26.33 -10.10 2.75
C ASP A 146 26.36 -8.62 2.37
N LEU A 147 25.19 -7.95 2.48
CA LEU A 147 25.09 -6.49 2.27
C LEU A 147 25.99 -5.74 3.23
N ARG A 148 25.97 -6.11 4.52
CA ARG A 148 26.81 -5.48 5.54
C ARG A 148 28.30 -5.62 5.20
N GLY A 149 28.74 -6.87 4.91
CA GLY A 149 30.15 -7.13 4.58
C GLY A 149 30.64 -6.45 3.31
N LEU A 150 29.78 -6.31 2.29
CA LEU A 150 30.11 -5.58 1.07
C LEU A 150 30.13 -4.07 1.30
N CYS A 151 29.13 -3.52 2.01
CA CYS A 151 29.05 -2.08 2.32
C CYS A 151 30.18 -1.61 3.23
N GLU A 152 30.67 -2.44 4.16
CA GLU A 152 31.82 -2.15 5.02
C GLU A 152 33.08 -1.83 4.20
N LYS A 153 33.30 -2.49 3.07
CA LYS A 153 34.44 -2.25 2.16
C LYS A 153 34.45 -0.86 1.55
N ILE A 154 33.30 -0.18 1.53
CA ILE A 154 33.14 1.18 0.98
C ILE A 154 32.70 2.19 2.05
N GLY A 155 32.76 1.81 3.33
CA GLY A 155 32.47 2.70 4.44
C GLY A 155 30.99 3.07 4.62
N ILE A 156 30.05 2.30 4.05
CA ILE A 156 28.59 2.51 4.20
C ILE A 156 28.06 1.62 5.33
N PRO A 157 27.62 2.16 6.48
CA PRO A 157 27.04 1.37 7.55
C PRO A 157 25.69 0.76 7.13
N VAL A 158 25.42 -0.48 7.59
CA VAL A 158 24.17 -1.19 7.34
C VAL A 158 23.49 -1.49 8.66
N GLN A 159 22.25 -1.04 8.81
CA GLN A 159 21.37 -1.39 9.93
C GLN A 159 20.37 -2.44 9.51
N ILE A 160 20.35 -3.58 10.21
CA ILE A 160 19.40 -4.67 9.99
C ILE A 160 18.33 -4.59 11.07
N VAL A 161 17.07 -4.45 10.65
CA VAL A 161 15.92 -4.28 11.54
C VAL A 161 15.25 -5.63 11.78
N PRO A 162 15.03 -6.03 13.04
CA PRO A 162 14.34 -7.27 13.36
C PRO A 162 12.88 -7.25 12.89
N PRO A 163 12.24 -8.42 12.68
CA PRO A 163 10.86 -8.49 12.29
C PRO A 163 9.94 -7.96 13.41
N VAL A 164 8.87 -7.28 13.03
CA VAL A 164 7.79 -6.94 13.95
C VAL A 164 6.83 -8.12 14.03
N ALA A 165 6.49 -8.53 15.24
CA ALA A 165 5.49 -9.56 15.51
C ALA A 165 4.32 -8.98 16.29
N MET A 166 3.11 -9.45 16.02
CA MET A 166 1.89 -9.16 16.78
C MET A 166 1.17 -10.47 17.08
N ALA A 167 0.74 -10.64 18.32
CA ALA A 167 0.12 -11.88 18.80
C ALA A 167 0.94 -13.16 18.48
N GLY A 168 2.29 -13.05 18.47
CA GLY A 168 3.19 -14.16 18.17
C GLY A 168 3.45 -14.42 16.68
N GLU A 169 2.76 -13.72 15.76
CA GLU A 169 2.91 -13.88 14.33
C GLU A 169 3.67 -12.70 13.70
N LYS A 170 4.51 -13.01 12.70
CA LYS A 170 5.25 -12.00 11.94
C LYS A 170 4.30 -11.14 11.11
N VAL A 171 4.39 -9.81 11.27
CA VAL A 171 3.70 -8.85 10.40
C VAL A 171 4.32 -8.88 9.01
N SER A 172 3.53 -9.23 7.99
CA SER A 172 3.99 -9.34 6.61
C SER A 172 2.89 -8.99 5.59
N SER A 173 3.29 -8.60 4.38
CA SER A 173 2.34 -8.36 3.26
C SER A 173 1.53 -9.62 2.92
N SER A 174 2.13 -10.82 3.01
CA SER A 174 1.41 -12.08 2.74
C SER A 174 0.33 -12.34 3.78
N HIS A 175 0.60 -12.10 5.07
CA HIS A 175 -0.41 -12.25 6.12
C HIS A 175 -1.57 -11.27 5.90
N ILE A 176 -1.29 -10.01 5.58
CA ILE A 176 -2.33 -9.00 5.28
C ILE A 176 -3.17 -9.41 4.06
N ARG A 177 -2.56 -9.97 3.01
CA ARG A 177 -3.28 -10.48 1.84
C ARG A 177 -4.24 -11.61 2.21
N ASN A 178 -3.83 -12.54 3.07
CA ASN A 178 -4.69 -13.61 3.57
C ASN A 178 -5.87 -13.06 4.37
N LEU A 179 -5.62 -12.12 5.30
CA LEU A 179 -6.69 -11.47 6.07
C LEU A 179 -7.72 -10.77 5.17
N LEU A 180 -7.27 -10.07 4.12
CA LEU A 180 -8.18 -9.46 3.15
C LEU A 180 -8.97 -10.50 2.35
N ALA A 181 -8.35 -11.61 1.95
CA ALA A 181 -9.01 -12.70 1.25
C ALA A 181 -10.08 -13.40 2.11
N GLU A 182 -9.97 -13.31 3.44
CA GLU A 182 -10.94 -13.80 4.43
C GLU A 182 -11.94 -12.70 4.88
N GLY A 183 -11.75 -11.46 4.44
CA GLY A 183 -12.58 -10.31 4.81
C GLY A 183 -12.30 -9.75 6.19
N GLN A 184 -11.19 -10.14 6.81
CA GLN A 184 -10.74 -9.71 8.14
C GLN A 184 -10.05 -8.34 8.04
N VAL A 185 -10.81 -7.31 7.64
CA VAL A 185 -10.26 -5.96 7.37
C VAL A 185 -9.83 -5.24 8.64
N LYS A 186 -10.41 -5.57 9.80
CA LYS A 186 -10.01 -5.00 11.10
C LYS A 186 -8.64 -5.52 11.51
N GLU A 187 -8.40 -6.81 11.39
CA GLU A 187 -7.15 -7.48 11.69
C GLU A 187 -6.06 -7.00 10.73
N ALA A 188 -6.38 -6.87 9.44
CA ALA A 188 -5.49 -6.26 8.46
C ALA A 188 -5.11 -4.82 8.84
N ALA A 189 -6.06 -4.01 9.33
CA ALA A 189 -5.80 -2.65 9.78
C ALA A 189 -4.84 -2.60 10.98
N VAL A 190 -4.94 -3.53 11.91
CA VAL A 190 -4.00 -3.65 13.05
C VAL A 190 -2.57 -3.88 12.54
N LEU A 191 -2.36 -4.79 11.59
CA LEU A 191 -1.03 -5.08 11.03
C LEU A 191 -0.49 -3.93 10.15
N LEU A 192 -1.39 -3.19 9.51
CA LEU A 192 -1.05 -2.00 8.72
C LEU A 192 -0.80 -0.76 9.58
N GLY A 193 -1.32 -0.72 10.84
CA GLY A 193 -1.35 0.47 11.68
C GLY A 193 -2.29 1.57 11.18
N ARG A 194 -3.16 1.24 10.21
CA ARG A 194 -4.20 2.11 9.64
C ARG A 194 -5.25 1.27 8.90
N PRO A 195 -6.46 1.79 8.66
CA PRO A 195 -7.43 1.09 7.82
C PRO A 195 -6.87 0.74 6.45
N TYR A 196 -7.20 -0.44 5.94
CA TYR A 196 -6.90 -0.78 4.56
C TYR A 196 -7.68 0.15 3.63
N THR A 197 -7.02 0.74 2.67
CA THR A 197 -7.59 1.82 1.85
C THR A 197 -7.33 1.56 0.37
N ILE A 198 -8.37 1.75 -0.44
CA ILE A 198 -8.28 1.77 -1.91
C ILE A 198 -8.67 3.15 -2.43
N VAL A 199 -8.20 3.49 -3.62
CA VAL A 199 -8.60 4.73 -4.33
C VAL A 199 -9.13 4.33 -5.69
N GLY A 200 -10.26 4.90 -6.08
CA GLY A 200 -10.86 4.69 -7.39
C GLY A 200 -11.68 5.89 -7.84
N GLN A 201 -11.70 6.12 -9.15
CA GLN A 201 -12.53 7.16 -9.75
C GLN A 201 -13.97 6.70 -9.88
N VAL A 202 -14.90 7.60 -9.61
CA VAL A 202 -16.34 7.33 -9.78
C VAL A 202 -16.72 7.36 -11.25
N ILE A 203 -17.27 6.25 -11.72
CA ILE A 203 -17.80 6.09 -13.08
C ILE A 203 -19.31 5.93 -13.10
N SER A 204 -19.92 6.12 -14.27
CA SER A 204 -21.34 5.89 -14.47
C SER A 204 -21.72 4.42 -14.22
N GLY A 205 -22.84 4.19 -13.53
CA GLY A 205 -23.39 2.88 -13.23
C GLY A 205 -24.86 2.76 -13.59
N ARG A 206 -25.49 1.63 -13.23
CA ARG A 206 -26.91 1.34 -13.56
C ARG A 206 -27.92 2.17 -12.75
N SER A 207 -27.50 2.99 -11.78
CA SER A 207 -28.36 3.86 -10.96
C SER A 207 -29.53 3.19 -10.23
N LEU A 208 -29.50 1.87 -10.03
CA LEU A 208 -30.57 1.13 -9.33
C LEU A 208 -30.73 1.59 -7.87
N GLY A 209 -29.62 1.85 -7.18
CA GLY A 209 -29.63 2.38 -5.80
C GLY A 209 -30.37 3.71 -5.69
N ARG A 210 -30.22 4.58 -6.67
CA ARG A 210 -30.89 5.89 -6.70
C ARG A 210 -32.41 5.77 -6.69
N GLN A 211 -32.95 4.80 -7.45
CA GLN A 211 -34.40 4.53 -7.51
C GLN A 211 -34.95 3.99 -6.16
N MET A 212 -34.09 3.34 -5.37
CA MET A 212 -34.46 2.80 -4.06
C MET A 212 -34.23 3.77 -2.90
N GLY A 213 -33.71 4.99 -3.16
CA GLY A 213 -33.37 5.97 -2.14
C GLY A 213 -31.95 5.82 -1.55
N PHE A 214 -31.12 4.95 -2.11
CA PHE A 214 -29.72 4.72 -1.72
C PHE A 214 -28.79 4.95 -2.91
N PRO A 215 -28.53 6.21 -3.31
CA PRO A 215 -27.62 6.48 -4.42
C PRO A 215 -26.24 5.89 -4.14
N THR A 216 -25.70 5.12 -5.09
CA THR A 216 -24.37 4.51 -5.01
C THR A 216 -23.43 5.10 -6.05
N ALA A 217 -22.19 5.32 -5.67
CA ALA A 217 -21.09 5.63 -6.57
C ALA A 217 -20.38 4.32 -6.97
N ASN A 218 -20.24 4.11 -8.28
CA ASN A 218 -19.51 2.97 -8.83
C ASN A 218 -18.05 3.36 -8.99
N LEU A 219 -17.14 2.58 -8.41
CA LEU A 219 -15.71 2.79 -8.58
C LEU A 219 -15.19 2.02 -9.78
N ALA A 220 -14.39 2.69 -10.60
CA ALA A 220 -13.63 2.03 -11.64
C ALA A 220 -12.71 0.97 -11.03
N ASP A 221 -12.70 -0.23 -11.61
CA ASP A 221 -11.71 -1.26 -11.23
C ASP A 221 -10.34 -0.78 -11.70
N SER A 222 -9.52 -0.35 -10.78
CA SER A 222 -8.15 0.04 -11.08
C SER A 222 -7.27 -1.15 -11.46
N GLY A 223 -7.73 -2.40 -11.18
CA GLY A 223 -6.96 -3.62 -11.37
C GLY A 223 -5.66 -3.71 -10.57
N SER A 224 -5.32 -2.66 -9.83
CA SER A 224 -4.03 -2.50 -9.17
C SER A 224 -4.03 -2.86 -7.69
N TYR A 225 -5.20 -2.83 -7.03
CA TYR A 225 -5.34 -3.14 -5.61
C TYR A 225 -5.66 -4.61 -5.34
N VAL A 226 -5.12 -5.16 -4.26
CA VAL A 226 -5.64 -6.38 -3.61
C VAL A 226 -6.98 -6.00 -2.99
N LEU A 227 -8.07 -6.57 -3.49
CA LEU A 227 -9.39 -6.32 -2.93
C LEU A 227 -9.72 -7.35 -1.84
N PRO A 228 -10.46 -6.97 -0.80
CA PRO A 228 -11.02 -7.93 0.15
C PRO A 228 -11.95 -8.92 -0.56
N VAL A 229 -12.30 -10.02 0.10
CA VAL A 229 -13.33 -10.95 -0.41
C VAL A 229 -14.66 -10.23 -0.66
N ALA A 230 -15.44 -10.72 -1.60
CA ALA A 230 -16.78 -10.19 -1.91
C ALA A 230 -17.66 -10.12 -0.66
N GLY A 231 -18.42 -9.03 -0.52
CA GLY A 231 -19.26 -8.77 0.64
C GLY A 231 -19.61 -7.29 0.80
N VAL A 232 -20.30 -6.97 1.88
CA VAL A 232 -20.65 -5.59 2.26
C VAL A 232 -19.79 -5.16 3.43
N TYR A 233 -19.24 -3.95 3.32
CA TYR A 233 -18.30 -3.36 4.28
C TYR A 233 -18.78 -2.01 4.75
N GLY A 234 -18.58 -1.72 6.05
CA GLY A 234 -18.62 -0.36 6.57
C GLY A 234 -17.29 0.32 6.27
N VAL A 235 -17.36 1.49 5.65
CA VAL A 235 -16.19 2.24 5.18
C VAL A 235 -16.24 3.70 5.62
N GLU A 236 -15.06 4.33 5.64
CA GLU A 236 -14.91 5.78 5.67
C GLU A 236 -14.42 6.25 4.29
N VAL A 237 -15.04 7.29 3.76
CA VAL A 237 -14.76 7.79 2.40
C VAL A 237 -14.33 9.25 2.45
N GLN A 238 -13.29 9.59 1.69
CA GLN A 238 -12.88 10.96 1.38
C GLN A 238 -12.98 11.19 -0.12
N VAL A 239 -13.44 12.37 -0.52
CA VAL A 239 -13.57 12.80 -1.92
C VAL A 239 -12.39 13.69 -2.28
N ASP A 240 -11.68 13.41 -3.39
CA ASP A 240 -10.54 14.18 -3.94
C ASP A 240 -9.46 14.54 -2.89
N GLY A 241 -9.25 13.68 -1.90
CA GLY A 241 -8.30 13.94 -0.81
C GLY A 241 -8.71 15.10 0.12
N GLY A 242 -9.96 15.53 0.07
CA GLY A 242 -10.54 16.54 0.97
C GLY A 242 -10.47 16.15 2.43
N LYS A 243 -10.69 17.11 3.34
CA LYS A 243 -10.65 16.87 4.81
C LYS A 243 -11.92 16.20 5.33
N GLU A 244 -13.03 16.39 4.64
CA GLU A 244 -14.31 15.82 5.04
C GLU A 244 -14.32 14.29 4.86
N ARG A 245 -14.98 13.62 5.78
CA ARG A 245 -15.09 12.17 5.82
C ARG A 245 -16.53 11.75 5.98
N TRP A 246 -16.96 10.83 5.16
CA TRP A 246 -18.30 10.27 5.20
C TRP A 246 -18.22 8.77 5.53
N LEU A 247 -19.10 8.30 6.38
CA LEU A 247 -19.34 6.87 6.49
C LEU A 247 -20.12 6.37 5.28
N GLY A 248 -19.86 5.13 4.89
CA GLY A 248 -20.55 4.51 3.75
C GLY A 248 -20.69 3.01 3.89
N ALA A 249 -21.68 2.48 3.17
CA ALA A 249 -21.83 1.05 2.92
C ALA A 249 -21.20 0.72 1.56
N PHE A 250 -20.13 -0.06 1.57
CA PHE A 250 -19.40 -0.46 0.37
C PHE A 250 -19.75 -1.90 0.01
N ASN A 251 -20.27 -2.09 -1.20
CA ASN A 251 -20.56 -3.40 -1.75
C ASN A 251 -19.48 -3.80 -2.75
N LEU A 252 -18.78 -4.89 -2.44
CA LEU A 252 -17.86 -5.56 -3.35
C LEU A 252 -18.50 -6.86 -3.81
N GLY A 253 -18.99 -6.87 -5.04
CA GLY A 253 -19.70 -8.00 -5.62
C GLY A 253 -18.99 -8.59 -6.84
N SER A 254 -19.30 -9.85 -7.15
CA SER A 254 -18.88 -10.50 -8.38
C SER A 254 -19.93 -10.27 -9.46
N ARG A 255 -19.52 -9.79 -10.63
CA ARG A 255 -20.42 -9.63 -11.79
C ARG A 255 -19.98 -10.55 -12.92
N PRO A 256 -20.90 -11.37 -13.46
CA PRO A 256 -20.65 -12.03 -14.73
C PRO A 256 -20.49 -10.95 -15.82
N THR A 257 -19.33 -10.86 -16.45
CA THR A 257 -19.10 -10.01 -17.63
C THR A 257 -18.92 -10.89 -18.86
N VAL A 258 -19.07 -10.32 -20.06
CA VAL A 258 -18.89 -11.03 -21.34
C VAL A 258 -17.45 -11.57 -21.48
N HIS A 259 -16.49 -11.04 -20.72
CA HIS A 259 -15.08 -11.43 -20.73
C HIS A 259 -14.60 -12.07 -19.41
N GLY A 260 -15.49 -12.55 -18.52
CA GLY A 260 -15.16 -13.18 -17.24
C GLY A 260 -15.89 -12.55 -16.05
N HIS A 261 -15.41 -12.86 -14.83
CA HIS A 261 -15.97 -12.27 -13.60
C HIS A 261 -15.28 -10.93 -13.33
N GLY A 262 -15.99 -9.80 -13.59
CA GLY A 262 -15.57 -8.48 -13.13
C GLY A 262 -16.00 -8.25 -11.67
N LEU A 263 -15.14 -7.62 -10.87
CA LEU A 263 -15.54 -7.14 -9.55
C LEU A 263 -16.28 -5.81 -9.71
N GLN A 264 -17.43 -5.70 -9.05
CA GLN A 264 -18.20 -4.46 -8.97
C GLN A 264 -18.00 -3.85 -7.59
N ALA A 265 -17.50 -2.63 -7.55
CA ALA A 265 -17.25 -1.86 -6.36
C ALA A 265 -18.22 -0.67 -6.31
N GLU A 266 -19.17 -0.71 -5.39
CA GLU A 266 -20.17 0.35 -5.22
C GLU A 266 -20.17 0.84 -3.79
N VAL A 267 -20.26 2.16 -3.58
CA VAL A 267 -20.36 2.75 -2.25
C VAL A 267 -21.56 3.69 -2.16
N HIS A 268 -22.37 3.53 -1.12
CA HIS A 268 -23.39 4.46 -0.69
C HIS A 268 -22.81 5.31 0.46
N LEU A 269 -22.64 6.62 0.24
CA LEU A 269 -22.18 7.55 1.27
C LEU A 269 -23.36 8.03 2.10
N LEU A 270 -23.26 7.90 3.42
CA LEU A 270 -24.31 8.35 4.34
C LEU A 270 -24.27 9.87 4.48
N ASN A 271 -25.46 10.49 4.41
CA ASN A 271 -25.63 11.94 4.57
C ASN A 271 -24.85 12.80 3.55
N PHE A 272 -24.40 12.22 2.46
CA PHE A 272 -23.75 12.95 1.38
C PHE A 272 -24.81 13.48 0.40
N ALA A 273 -24.67 14.74 0.03
CA ALA A 273 -25.49 15.38 -1.03
C ALA A 273 -24.54 16.03 -2.04
N GLY A 274 -24.56 15.57 -3.26
CA GLY A 274 -23.72 16.09 -4.34
C GLY A 274 -23.55 15.12 -5.49
N ASP A 275 -22.86 15.55 -6.52
CA ASP A 275 -22.44 14.70 -7.64
C ASP A 275 -21.02 14.18 -7.34
N LEU A 276 -20.80 12.91 -7.61
CA LEU A 276 -19.51 12.23 -7.41
C LEU A 276 -18.87 11.77 -8.73
N TYR A 277 -19.55 11.93 -9.88
CA TYR A 277 -19.02 11.47 -11.15
C TYR A 277 -17.68 12.13 -11.51
N GLY A 278 -16.69 11.32 -11.85
CA GLY A 278 -15.34 11.76 -12.19
C GLY A 278 -14.45 12.11 -10.99
N HIS A 279 -15.00 12.15 -9.77
CA HIS A 279 -14.23 12.37 -8.55
C HIS A 279 -13.47 11.11 -8.11
N ASP A 280 -12.35 11.29 -7.47
CA ASP A 280 -11.58 10.19 -6.83
C ASP A 280 -12.10 9.94 -5.41
N LEU A 281 -12.52 8.73 -5.12
CA LEU A 281 -12.89 8.32 -3.77
C LEU A 281 -11.76 7.51 -3.13
N ARG A 282 -11.36 7.94 -1.95
CA ARG A 282 -10.50 7.19 -1.04
C ARG A 282 -11.38 6.43 -0.06
N VAL A 283 -11.42 5.12 -0.18
CA VAL A 283 -12.30 4.23 0.58
C VAL A 283 -11.48 3.43 1.58
N SER A 284 -11.67 3.70 2.86
CA SER A 284 -10.99 3.05 3.99
C SER A 284 -11.92 2.01 4.64
N PHE A 285 -11.54 0.74 4.61
CA PHE A 285 -12.34 -0.36 5.16
C PHE A 285 -12.26 -0.36 6.69
N LEU A 286 -13.43 -0.28 7.34
CA LEU A 286 -13.52 -0.28 8.81
C LEU A 286 -13.94 -1.64 9.36
N THR A 287 -14.92 -2.29 8.74
CA THR A 287 -15.44 -3.58 9.17
C THR A 287 -16.15 -4.31 8.04
N ARG A 288 -16.16 -5.63 8.07
CA ARG A 288 -17.06 -6.43 7.23
C ARG A 288 -18.41 -6.51 7.92
N ILE A 289 -19.48 -6.24 7.18
CA ILE A 289 -20.86 -6.31 7.67
C ILE A 289 -21.46 -7.69 7.40
N ARG A 290 -21.32 -8.18 6.16
CA ARG A 290 -21.88 -9.48 5.75
C ARG A 290 -21.29 -9.94 4.42
N ASP A 291 -21.58 -11.19 4.08
CA ASP A 291 -21.30 -11.78 2.79
C ASP A 291 -22.23 -11.22 1.69
N GLU A 292 -21.82 -11.40 0.44
CA GLU A 292 -22.70 -11.14 -0.70
C GLU A 292 -23.92 -12.08 -0.66
N GLN A 293 -25.10 -11.54 -0.94
CA GLN A 293 -26.36 -12.29 -0.93
C GLN A 293 -27.15 -12.03 -2.21
N LYS A 294 -27.88 -13.05 -2.65
CA LYS A 294 -28.89 -12.93 -3.72
C LYS A 294 -30.26 -12.65 -3.09
N PHE A 295 -30.99 -11.73 -3.68
CA PHE A 295 -32.33 -11.35 -3.22
C PHE A 295 -33.39 -11.76 -4.24
N SER A 296 -34.55 -12.18 -3.73
CA SER A 296 -35.71 -12.61 -4.56
C SER A 296 -36.39 -11.43 -5.29
N GLY A 297 -36.16 -10.19 -4.81
CA GLY A 297 -36.72 -8.98 -5.41
C GLY A 297 -36.25 -7.68 -4.75
N VAL A 298 -36.70 -6.57 -5.34
CA VAL A 298 -36.30 -5.21 -4.95
C VAL A 298 -36.68 -4.87 -3.51
N VAL A 299 -37.80 -5.36 -3.02
CA VAL A 299 -38.30 -5.07 -1.66
C VAL A 299 -37.36 -5.70 -0.60
N GLU A 300 -36.94 -6.96 -0.82
CA GLU A 300 -36.00 -7.63 0.07
C GLU A 300 -34.62 -6.96 0.05
N LEU A 301 -34.12 -6.64 -1.15
CA LEU A 301 -32.88 -5.91 -1.33
C LEU A 301 -32.91 -4.57 -0.57
N LYS A 302 -33.99 -3.78 -0.70
CA LYS A 302 -34.13 -2.50 -0.02
C LYS A 302 -34.07 -2.66 1.51
N ARG A 303 -34.81 -3.61 2.08
CA ARG A 303 -34.77 -3.88 3.53
C ARG A 303 -33.37 -4.29 4.00
N GLN A 304 -32.62 -5.03 3.19
CA GLN A 304 -31.27 -5.40 3.56
C GLN A 304 -30.33 -4.20 3.51
N ILE A 305 -30.41 -3.34 2.49
CA ILE A 305 -29.61 -2.10 2.43
C ILE A 305 -29.90 -1.21 3.66
N GLU A 306 -31.16 -1.09 4.09
CA GLU A 306 -31.53 -0.35 5.30
C GLU A 306 -30.83 -0.89 6.55
N ARG A 307 -30.75 -2.21 6.70
CA ARG A 307 -30.01 -2.86 7.80
C ARG A 307 -28.50 -2.59 7.71
N ASP A 308 -27.94 -2.73 6.51
CA ASP A 308 -26.51 -2.49 6.28
C ASP A 308 -26.14 -1.03 6.63
N VAL A 309 -26.94 -0.06 6.22
CA VAL A 309 -26.76 1.36 6.55
C VAL A 309 -26.87 1.60 8.06
N GLU A 310 -27.80 0.93 8.76
CA GLU A 310 -27.92 1.08 10.22
C GLU A 310 -26.69 0.52 10.95
N GLU A 311 -26.14 -0.61 10.49
CA GLU A 311 -24.87 -1.13 11.01
C GLU A 311 -23.71 -0.13 10.79
N VAL A 312 -23.64 0.50 9.62
CA VAL A 312 -22.63 1.54 9.35
C VAL A 312 -22.80 2.75 10.30
N ARG A 313 -24.03 3.19 10.56
CA ARG A 313 -24.30 4.29 11.51
C ARG A 313 -23.83 3.99 12.93
N ARG A 314 -23.84 2.74 13.35
CA ARG A 314 -23.34 2.32 14.67
C ARG A 314 -21.83 2.52 14.81
N LEU A 315 -21.08 2.48 13.70
CA LEU A 315 -19.63 2.73 13.71
C LEU A 315 -19.31 4.18 14.14
N ASP A 316 -20.18 5.13 13.83
CA ASP A 316 -19.99 6.54 14.22
C ASP A 316 -20.16 6.74 15.72
N ARG A 317 -21.14 6.06 16.31
CA ARG A 317 -21.43 6.15 17.75
C ARG A 317 -20.31 5.57 18.61
N SER A 318 -19.59 4.56 18.11
CA SER A 318 -18.47 3.93 18.84
C SER A 318 -17.17 4.77 18.84
N LYS A 319 -17.06 5.81 17.98
CA LYS A 319 -15.92 6.74 17.98
C LYS A 319 -16.09 7.90 18.97
N ASN A 320 -17.31 8.16 19.42
CA ASN A 320 -17.68 9.31 20.25
C ASN A 320 -18.03 8.93 21.71
N GLY A 321 -17.84 7.69 22.11
CA GLY A 321 -17.99 7.18 23.50
C GLY A 321 -16.66 6.60 24.00
#